data_4581d7d2f8250ce7de392dedbe87c843
#
_entry.id   4581d7d2f8250ce7de392dedbe87c843
#
_cell.length_a   1.000
_cell.length_b   1.000
_cell.length_c   1.000
_cell.angle_alpha   90.00
_cell.angle_beta   90.00
_cell.angle_gamma   90.00
#
_symmetry.space_group_name_H-M   'P 1'
#
loop_
_entity.id
_entity.type
_entity.pdbx_description
1 polymer ?
#
loop_
_entity_poly.entity_id
_entity_poly.type
_entity_poly.pdbx_seq_one_letter_code
_entity_poly.pdbx_strand_id
1 'polypeptide(L)'
;MMSLLFYAPLFSYEVKEWDRKKKALLSRINRSEFGYYGLNDFQTDRHSKKNRYSLDFEGIFSEELEEFKKEANLEYLRVMDIWTLKYTKKTENHCPHNHRSIGYTGLMYLEYDDKV
;
A
#
# COMPACT_ATOMS: atom_id res chain seq x y z
N MET A 1 2.09 12.34 -10.60
CA MET A 1 2.28 13.78 -10.37
C MET A 1 2.95 14.01 -9.02
N MET A 2 3.94 14.86 -9.00
CA MET A 2 4.64 15.20 -7.76
C MET A 2 4.12 16.52 -7.19
N SER A 3 3.97 16.57 -5.87
CA SER A 3 3.71 17.82 -5.16
C SER A 3 4.59 17.86 -3.90
N LEU A 4 4.65 19.00 -3.22
CA LEU A 4 5.39 19.15 -1.98
C LEU A 4 4.43 19.27 -0.81
N LEU A 5 4.68 18.48 0.23
CA LEU A 5 3.93 18.51 1.47
C LEU A 5 4.94 18.70 2.60
N PHE A 6 4.90 19.85 3.29
CA PHE A 6 5.84 20.17 4.39
C PHE A 6 7.31 20.00 3.98
N TYR A 7 7.68 20.48 2.79
CA TYR A 7 9.02 20.35 2.22
C TYR A 7 9.43 18.92 1.85
N ALA A 8 8.48 17.97 1.89
CA ALA A 8 8.72 16.60 1.42
C ALA A 8 8.00 16.37 0.10
N PRO A 9 8.59 15.63 -0.85
CA PRO A 9 7.88 15.31 -2.08
C PRO A 9 6.76 14.31 -1.83
N LEU A 10 5.61 14.55 -2.48
CA LEU A 10 4.48 13.62 -2.49
C LEU A 10 4.17 13.28 -3.94
N PHE A 11 4.18 12.01 -4.26
CA PHE A 11 3.85 11.50 -5.59
C PHE A 11 2.49 10.81 -5.53
N SER A 12 1.62 11.14 -6.47
CA SER A 12 0.29 10.53 -6.54
C SER A 12 -0.04 10.15 -7.98
N TYR A 13 -0.68 8.99 -8.13
CA TYR A 13 -1.00 8.43 -9.43
C TYR A 13 -2.40 7.85 -9.44
N GLU A 14 -3.12 8.06 -10.53
CA GLU A 14 -4.34 7.33 -10.81
C GLU A 14 -3.96 6.00 -11.44
N VAL A 15 -4.58 4.93 -10.97
CA VAL A 15 -4.28 3.58 -11.47
C VAL A 15 -5.08 3.34 -12.74
N LYS A 16 -4.39 2.99 -13.81
CA LYS A 16 -5.01 2.60 -15.07
C LYS A 16 -5.61 1.21 -14.93
N GLU A 17 -6.75 0.97 -15.59
CA GLU A 17 -7.45 -0.31 -15.54
C GLU A 17 -7.71 -0.78 -14.09
N TRP A 18 -8.20 0.14 -13.28
CA TRP A 18 -8.35 -0.08 -11.84
C TRP A 18 -9.12 -1.35 -11.50
N ASP A 19 -10.26 -1.58 -12.15
CA ASP A 19 -11.10 -2.75 -11.81
C ASP A 19 -10.35 -4.06 -11.98
N ARG A 20 -9.60 -4.20 -13.05
CA ARG A 20 -8.80 -5.40 -13.33
C ARG A 20 -7.66 -5.55 -12.32
N LYS A 21 -6.93 -4.49 -12.08
CA LYS A 21 -5.77 -4.51 -11.16
C LYS A 21 -6.22 -4.73 -9.72
N LYS A 22 -7.29 -4.08 -9.31
CA LYS A 22 -7.87 -4.27 -7.98
C LYS A 22 -8.27 -5.73 -7.76
N LYS A 23 -8.97 -6.32 -8.71
CA LYS A 23 -9.40 -7.71 -8.62
C LYS A 23 -8.20 -8.66 -8.50
N ALA A 24 -7.17 -8.43 -9.31
CA ALA A 24 -5.96 -9.24 -9.26
C ALA A 24 -5.26 -9.13 -7.89
N LEU A 25 -5.14 -7.92 -7.35
CA LEU A 25 -4.52 -7.70 -6.05
C LEU A 25 -5.34 -8.32 -4.92
N LEU A 26 -6.66 -8.12 -4.92
CA LEU A 26 -7.54 -8.68 -3.89
C LEU A 26 -7.47 -10.21 -3.85
N SER A 27 -7.30 -10.87 -4.99
CA SER A 27 -7.15 -12.32 -5.00
C SER A 27 -5.90 -12.79 -4.26
N ARG A 28 -4.87 -11.97 -4.21
CA ARG A 28 -3.64 -12.24 -3.45
C ARG A 28 -3.84 -11.93 -1.97
N ILE A 29 -4.43 -10.78 -1.69
CA ILE A 29 -4.70 -10.34 -0.31
C ILE A 29 -5.58 -11.35 0.42
N ASN A 30 -6.60 -11.89 -0.24
CA ASN A 30 -7.54 -12.83 0.36
C ASN A 30 -6.89 -14.16 0.77
N ARG A 31 -5.68 -14.45 0.33
CA ARG A 31 -4.93 -15.62 0.74
C ARG A 31 -4.03 -15.38 1.94
N SER A 32 -3.90 -14.12 2.38
CA SER A 32 -3.08 -13.75 3.52
C SER A 32 -3.79 -14.00 4.85
N GLU A 33 -3.01 -14.07 5.90
CA GLU A 33 -3.50 -14.22 7.26
C GLU A 33 -3.59 -12.84 7.91
N PHE A 34 -4.79 -12.48 8.35
CA PHE A 34 -5.04 -11.21 9.01
C PHE A 34 -5.20 -11.40 10.53
N GLY A 35 -4.76 -10.41 11.29
CA GLY A 35 -4.90 -10.43 12.74
C GLY A 35 -4.78 -9.03 13.33
N TYR A 36 -5.06 -8.94 14.63
CA TYR A 36 -4.88 -7.72 15.40
C TYR A 36 -3.51 -7.76 16.07
N TYR A 37 -2.78 -6.65 16.03
CA TYR A 37 -1.43 -6.59 16.57
C TYR A 37 -1.23 -5.31 17.39
N GLY A 38 -0.60 -5.47 18.55
CA GLY A 38 -0.30 -4.37 19.44
C GLY A 38 -1.54 -3.66 19.95
N LEU A 39 -1.50 -2.33 19.97
CA LEU A 39 -2.59 -1.50 20.46
C LEU A 39 -3.53 -1.04 19.34
N ASN A 40 -3.32 -1.52 18.12
CA ASN A 40 -4.15 -1.15 16.98
C ASN A 40 -5.46 -1.94 17.00
N ASP A 41 -6.55 -1.32 16.61
CA ASP A 41 -7.88 -1.94 16.54
C ASP A 41 -8.33 -2.24 15.11
N PHE A 42 -7.39 -2.26 14.17
CA PHE A 42 -7.62 -2.72 12.81
C PHE A 42 -6.89 -4.05 12.56
N GLN A 43 -7.34 -4.81 11.57
CA GLN A 43 -6.67 -6.03 11.16
C GLN A 43 -5.60 -5.75 10.11
N THR A 44 -4.52 -6.53 10.13
CA THR A 44 -3.47 -6.43 9.13
C THR A 44 -2.87 -7.79 8.84
N ASP A 45 -2.35 -7.96 7.65
CA ASP A 45 -1.61 -9.15 7.24
C ASP A 45 -0.09 -8.94 7.29
N ARG A 46 0.37 -7.87 7.91
CA ARG A 46 1.78 -7.52 7.98
C ARG A 46 2.66 -8.66 8.50
N HIS A 47 2.13 -9.45 9.42
CA HIS A 47 2.86 -10.55 10.07
C HIS A 47 2.56 -11.92 9.45
N SER A 48 1.81 -11.94 8.35
CA SER A 48 1.52 -13.19 7.64
C SER A 48 2.80 -13.80 7.10
N LYS A 49 2.96 -15.10 7.29
CA LYS A 49 4.09 -15.86 6.73
C LYS A 49 3.73 -16.52 5.40
N LYS A 50 2.47 -16.38 4.99
CA LYS A 50 1.93 -16.99 3.77
C LYS A 50 1.47 -15.92 2.80
N ASN A 51 1.54 -16.24 1.52
CA ASN A 51 0.95 -15.43 0.46
C ASN A 51 1.43 -13.99 0.47
N ARG A 52 2.75 -13.81 0.60
CA ARG A 52 3.35 -12.48 0.43
C ARG A 52 3.20 -12.08 -1.04
N TYR A 53 2.75 -10.85 -1.26
CA TYR A 53 2.35 -10.42 -2.59
C TYR A 53 3.10 -9.19 -3.12
N SER A 54 4.30 -8.91 -2.59
CA SER A 54 5.11 -7.77 -3.06
C SER A 54 5.52 -7.92 -4.52
N LEU A 55 5.91 -9.12 -4.94
CA LEU A 55 6.25 -9.38 -6.34
C LEU A 55 5.04 -9.32 -7.25
N ASP A 56 3.90 -9.85 -6.79
CA ASP A 56 2.65 -9.74 -7.53
C ASP A 56 2.24 -8.28 -7.71
N PHE A 57 2.40 -7.47 -6.66
CA PHE A 57 2.11 -6.05 -6.71
C PHE A 57 2.98 -5.35 -7.75
N GLU A 58 4.28 -5.62 -7.76
CA GLU A 58 5.19 -5.05 -8.76
C GLU A 58 4.73 -5.36 -10.20
N GLY A 59 4.27 -6.58 -10.43
CA GLY A 59 3.77 -6.98 -11.74
C GLY A 59 2.46 -6.32 -12.10
N ILE A 60 1.50 -6.33 -11.19
CA ILE A 60 0.15 -5.77 -11.42
C ILE A 60 0.23 -4.26 -11.66
N PHE A 61 1.02 -3.55 -10.88
CA PHE A 61 1.11 -2.09 -10.91
C PHE A 61 2.40 -1.58 -11.56
N SER A 62 2.94 -2.36 -12.49
CA SER A 62 4.22 -2.02 -13.15
C SER A 62 4.18 -0.66 -13.86
N GLU A 63 3.05 -0.29 -14.45
CA GLU A 63 2.92 0.99 -15.13
C GLU A 63 3.05 2.17 -14.16
N GLU A 64 2.33 2.10 -13.04
CA GLU A 64 2.35 3.15 -12.01
C GLU A 64 3.71 3.24 -11.32
N LEU A 65 4.32 2.10 -11.06
CA LEU A 65 5.67 2.07 -10.47
C LEU A 65 6.72 2.63 -11.42
N GLU A 66 6.58 2.38 -12.72
CA GLU A 66 7.50 2.93 -13.71
C GLU A 66 7.36 4.44 -13.85
N GLU A 67 6.14 4.97 -13.78
CA GLU A 67 5.91 6.41 -13.74
C GLU A 67 6.57 7.05 -12.52
N PHE A 68 6.40 6.43 -11.36
CA PHE A 68 7.02 6.90 -10.12
C PHE A 68 8.55 6.88 -10.24
N LYS A 69 9.10 5.80 -10.74
CA LYS A 69 10.54 5.64 -10.91
C LYS A 69 11.13 6.76 -11.76
N LYS A 70 10.47 7.10 -12.86
CA LYS A 70 10.89 8.18 -13.75
C LYS A 70 10.77 9.54 -13.08
N GLU A 71 9.63 9.81 -12.46
CA GLU A 71 9.36 11.12 -11.87
C GLU A 71 10.27 11.39 -10.67
N ALA A 72 10.54 10.35 -9.88
CA ALA A 72 11.45 10.44 -8.74
C ALA A 72 12.93 10.33 -9.14
N ASN A 73 13.22 10.14 -10.41
CA ASN A 73 14.57 10.01 -10.96
C ASN A 73 15.37 8.89 -10.28
N LEU A 74 14.75 7.72 -10.19
CA LEU A 74 15.36 6.53 -9.59
C LEU A 74 15.90 5.62 -10.68
N GLU A 75 17.10 5.10 -10.48
CA GLU A 75 17.68 4.10 -11.36
C GLU A 75 17.12 2.70 -11.08
N TYR A 76 16.67 2.48 -9.85
CA TYR A 76 16.25 1.19 -9.37
C TYR A 76 15.09 1.36 -8.40
N LEU A 77 14.08 0.49 -8.52
CA LEU A 77 12.91 0.50 -7.65
C LEU A 77 12.44 -0.93 -7.40
N ARG A 78 12.27 -1.28 -6.14
CA ARG A 78 11.69 -2.55 -5.73
C ARG A 78 10.72 -2.31 -4.59
N VAL A 79 9.66 -3.10 -4.56
CA VAL A 79 8.74 -3.14 -3.43
C VAL A 79 9.32 -4.11 -2.40
N MET A 80 9.90 -3.56 -1.35
CA MET A 80 10.58 -4.36 -0.32
C MET A 80 9.58 -5.10 0.56
N ASP A 81 8.48 -4.46 0.89
CA ASP A 81 7.43 -5.08 1.67
C ASP A 81 6.09 -4.43 1.35
N ILE A 82 5.03 -5.19 1.58
CA ILE A 82 3.67 -4.72 1.36
C ILE A 82 2.74 -5.45 2.34
N TRP A 83 1.79 -4.71 2.87
CA TRP A 83 0.76 -5.29 3.71
C TRP A 83 -0.52 -4.48 3.57
N THR A 84 -1.62 -5.09 4.01
CA THR A 84 -2.95 -4.50 3.93
C THR A 84 -3.47 -4.22 5.33
N LEU A 85 -4.20 -3.12 5.47
CA LEU A 85 -4.93 -2.77 6.68
C LEU A 85 -6.42 -2.89 6.40
N LYS A 86 -7.16 -3.53 7.30
CA LYS A 86 -8.62 -3.63 7.22
C LYS A 86 -9.24 -2.92 8.41
N TYR A 87 -9.96 -1.85 8.12
CA TYR A 87 -10.71 -1.08 9.10
C TYR A 87 -12.16 -1.52 9.03
N THR A 88 -12.69 -2.05 10.12
CA THR A 88 -14.04 -2.58 10.17
C THR A 88 -14.97 -1.75 11.04
N LYS A 89 -14.43 -0.74 11.72
CA LYS A 89 -15.16 0.14 12.62
C LYS A 89 -15.00 1.59 12.17
N LYS A 90 -15.95 2.42 12.55
CA LYS A 90 -15.96 3.83 12.18
C LYS A 90 -14.81 4.62 12.80
N THR A 91 -14.41 4.26 14.00
CA THR A 91 -13.32 4.94 14.71
C THR A 91 -12.21 3.93 14.99
N GLU A 92 -11.31 3.81 14.04
CA GLU A 92 -10.16 2.94 14.18
C GLU A 92 -8.98 3.72 14.78
N ASN A 93 -8.23 3.06 15.63
CA ASN A 93 -7.07 3.65 16.26
C ASN A 93 -5.79 3.09 15.62
N HIS A 94 -4.98 3.98 15.11
CA HIS A 94 -3.66 3.63 14.59
C HIS A 94 -2.62 4.39 15.41
N CYS A 95 -1.88 3.66 16.22
CA CYS A 95 -0.89 4.27 17.11
C CYS A 95 0.15 5.06 16.32
N PRO A 96 0.55 6.24 16.77
CA PRO A 96 1.59 7.01 16.11
C PRO A 96 2.88 6.19 15.96
N HIS A 97 3.47 6.27 14.78
CA HIS A 97 4.71 5.55 14.48
C HIS A 97 5.46 6.26 13.36
N ASN A 98 6.69 5.83 13.12
CA ASN A 98 7.45 6.28 11.96
C ASN A 98 8.04 5.09 11.22
N HIS A 99 8.41 5.34 9.96
CA HIS A 99 9.07 4.34 9.13
C HIS A 99 10.56 4.69 9.09
N ARG A 100 11.38 3.87 9.73
CA ARG A 100 12.82 4.09 9.79
C ARG A 100 13.54 3.61 8.54
N SER A 101 12.84 2.97 7.64
CA SER A 101 13.42 2.44 6.42
C SER A 101 13.92 3.57 5.51
N ILE A 102 14.98 3.27 4.79
CA ILE A 102 15.49 4.15 3.75
C ILE A 102 14.64 3.92 2.50
N GLY A 103 14.11 5.00 1.92
CA GLY A 103 13.33 4.92 0.69
C GLY A 103 11.96 5.57 0.81
N TYR A 104 11.04 5.07 0.01
CA TYR A 104 9.70 5.63 -0.10
C TYR A 104 8.67 4.71 0.53
N THR A 105 7.65 5.32 1.12
CA THR A 105 6.47 4.61 1.61
C THR A 105 5.30 4.99 0.72
N GLY A 106 4.55 3.98 0.28
CA GLY A 106 3.37 4.20 -0.54
C GLY A 106 2.09 3.79 0.18
N LEU A 107 0.98 4.34 -0.28
CA LEU A 107 -0.34 4.05 0.24
C LEU A 107 -1.30 3.92 -0.94
N MET A 108 -2.19 2.92 -0.87
CA MET A 108 -3.22 2.71 -1.87
C MET A 108 -4.53 2.38 -1.18
N TYR A 109 -5.60 3.07 -1.55
CA TYR A 109 -6.94 2.76 -1.07
C TYR A 109 -7.59 1.77 -2.03
N LEU A 110 -7.91 0.58 -1.53
CA LEU A 110 -8.56 -0.46 -2.32
C LEU A 110 -10.08 -0.38 -2.24
N GLU A 111 -10.58 -0.24 -1.03
CA GLU A 111 -12.00 -0.10 -0.76
C GLU A 111 -12.19 0.97 0.30
N TYR A 112 -13.20 1.79 0.12
CA TYR A 112 -13.39 2.93 0.98
C TYR A 112 -14.86 3.28 1.05
N ASP A 113 -15.32 3.58 2.25
CA ASP A 113 -16.69 3.98 2.51
C ASP A 113 -16.70 5.41 3.05
N ASP A 114 -17.23 6.33 2.26
CA ASP A 114 -17.28 7.74 2.61
C ASP A 114 -18.33 8.07 3.69
N LYS A 115 -19.12 7.08 4.09
CA LYS A 115 -20.10 7.22 5.16
C LYS A 115 -19.54 6.88 6.55
N VAL A 116 -18.31 6.44 6.57
CA VAL A 116 -17.62 6.08 7.81
C VAL A 116 -16.99 7.30 8.47
#